data_031f6b6c9fc6ea5690e6f861a923dd9c
#
_entry.id   031f6b6c9fc6ea5690e6f861a923dd9c
#
_cell.length_a   1.000
_cell.length_b   1.000
_cell.length_c   1.000
_cell.angle_alpha   90.00
_cell.angle_beta   90.00
_cell.angle_gamma   90.00
#
_symmetry.space_group_name_H-M   'P 1'
#
loop_
_entity.id
_entity.type
_entity.pdbx_description
1 polymer ?
#
loop_
_entity_poly.entity_id
_entity_poly.type
_entity_poly.pdbx_seq_one_letter_code
_entity_poly.pdbx_strand_id
1 'polypeptide(L)'
;TDFGGTKEFLWTRDRLKKLNKPFVALLGNHDCLGTGTKAYQVTFGNPDFAFIAGRVKFVCLNTNAIEYDYSQPVPNFDFIKAEWTNRADEFDRSVVCMHAPPFTEQFNNNVAEPFNDYIHKLPQLMFCLDGHGHHIRIQDLYDDGTIFYMTASAKERKYYIFTITPDDYSYEIIDF
;
A
#
# COMPACT_ATOMS: atom_id res chain seq x y z
N THR A 1 4.59 -3.73 12.44
CA THR A 1 5.02 -4.05 13.83
C THR A 1 3.80 -4.33 14.70
N ASP A 2 4.00 -4.82 15.94
CA ASP A 2 2.88 -5.11 16.84
C ASP A 2 2.42 -3.87 17.63
N PHE A 3 3.36 -3.00 18.01
CA PHE A 3 3.08 -1.88 18.91
C PHE A 3 3.68 -0.54 18.43
N GLY A 4 4.19 -0.45 17.22
CA GLY A 4 4.77 0.78 16.68
C GLY A 4 6.05 1.24 17.40
N GLY A 5 6.73 0.35 18.08
CA GLY A 5 7.93 0.69 18.85
C GLY A 5 9.16 0.92 17.96
N THR A 6 9.99 1.93 18.31
CA THR A 6 11.22 2.23 17.55
C THR A 6 12.11 0.99 17.39
N LYS A 7 12.24 0.16 18.42
CA LYS A 7 13.06 -1.06 18.37
C LYS A 7 12.50 -2.08 17.38
N GLU A 8 11.18 -2.18 17.25
CA GLU A 8 10.51 -3.08 16.31
C GLU A 8 10.79 -2.63 14.87
N PHE A 9 10.67 -1.34 14.57
CA PHE A 9 11.01 -0.79 13.25
C PHE A 9 12.46 -1.00 12.88
N LEU A 10 13.40 -0.74 13.79
CA LEU A 10 14.82 -0.96 13.56
C LEU A 10 15.11 -2.44 13.31
N TRP A 11 14.53 -3.32 14.11
CA TRP A 11 14.68 -4.76 13.94
C TRP A 11 14.11 -5.23 12.59
N THR A 12 12.93 -4.78 12.21
CA THR A 12 12.30 -5.10 10.91
C THR A 12 13.15 -4.61 9.76
N ARG A 13 13.58 -3.33 9.79
CA ARG A 13 14.48 -2.77 8.77
C ARG A 13 15.76 -3.59 8.62
N ASP A 14 16.39 -3.96 9.72
CA ASP A 14 17.65 -4.71 9.69
C ASP A 14 17.46 -6.15 9.16
N ARG A 15 16.24 -6.72 9.29
CA ARG A 15 15.89 -7.98 8.64
C ARG A 15 15.66 -7.79 7.14
N LEU A 16 14.88 -6.79 6.74
CA LEU A 16 14.60 -6.49 5.33
C LEU A 16 15.88 -6.17 4.55
N LYS A 17 16.85 -5.48 5.16
CA LYS A 17 18.16 -5.23 4.53
C LYS A 17 18.93 -6.51 4.13
N LYS A 18 18.60 -7.65 4.71
CA LYS A 18 19.24 -8.95 4.36
C LYS A 18 18.67 -9.57 3.08
N LEU A 19 17.59 -9.03 2.53
CA LEU A 19 16.94 -9.57 1.33
C LEU A 19 17.78 -9.45 0.07
N ASN A 20 18.82 -8.61 0.05
CA ASN A 20 19.65 -8.36 -1.13
C ASN A 20 18.82 -7.87 -2.35
N LYS A 21 17.66 -7.28 -2.11
CA LYS A 21 16.71 -6.74 -3.09
C LYS A 21 16.21 -5.39 -2.59
N PRO A 22 15.86 -4.46 -3.50
CA PRO A 22 15.13 -3.26 -3.10
C PRO A 22 13.83 -3.64 -2.39
N PHE A 23 13.49 -2.89 -1.37
CA PHE A 23 12.22 -3.06 -0.66
C PHE A 23 11.65 -1.71 -0.27
N VAL A 24 10.34 -1.68 -0.10
CA VAL A 24 9.58 -0.60 0.54
C VAL A 24 8.75 -1.20 1.66
N ALA A 25 8.35 -0.38 2.61
CA ALA A 25 7.46 -0.77 3.69
C ALA A 25 6.26 0.19 3.69
N LEU A 26 5.06 -0.35 3.88
CA LEU A 26 3.84 0.43 4.09
C LEU A 26 3.54 0.55 5.58
N LEU A 27 2.96 1.67 5.97
CA LEU A 27 2.49 1.90 7.34
C LEU A 27 1.20 1.11 7.57
N GLY A 28 1.20 0.21 8.56
CA GLY A 28 0.01 -0.48 9.04
C GLY A 28 -0.59 0.20 10.28
N ASN A 29 -1.82 -0.16 10.64
CA ASN A 29 -2.51 0.45 11.78
C ASN A 29 -1.77 0.22 13.10
N HIS A 30 -1.24 -0.97 13.36
CA HIS A 30 -0.42 -1.22 14.55
C HIS A 30 0.89 -0.42 14.59
N ASP A 31 1.39 -0.03 13.41
CA ASP A 31 2.58 0.82 13.30
C ASP A 31 2.32 2.27 13.76
N CYS A 32 1.06 2.67 13.87
CA CYS A 32 0.67 4.02 14.31
C CYS A 32 0.60 4.16 15.84
N LEU A 33 0.62 3.05 16.59
CA LEU A 33 0.41 3.08 18.03
C LEU A 33 1.49 3.90 18.77
N GLY A 34 1.09 4.63 19.78
CA GLY A 34 1.98 5.44 20.61
C GLY A 34 2.76 6.49 19.79
N THR A 35 4.07 6.34 19.68
CA THR A 35 4.95 7.22 18.87
C THR A 35 5.29 6.59 17.51
N GLY A 36 4.58 5.56 17.11
CA GLY A 36 4.92 4.69 16.00
C GLY A 36 4.99 5.41 14.66
N THR A 37 4.06 6.31 14.35
CA THR A 37 4.10 7.11 13.12
C THR A 37 5.41 7.88 12.96
N LYS A 38 5.90 8.50 14.04
CA LYS A 38 7.20 9.21 14.01
C LYS A 38 8.37 8.24 13.84
N ALA A 39 8.32 7.11 14.54
CA ALA A 39 9.36 6.08 14.44
C ALA A 39 9.40 5.46 13.04
N TYR A 40 8.25 5.24 12.41
CA TYR A 40 8.13 4.80 11.02
C TYR A 40 8.75 5.85 10.08
N GLN A 41 8.36 7.12 10.20
CA GLN A 41 8.87 8.20 9.35
C GLN A 41 10.39 8.32 9.41
N VAL A 42 10.98 8.22 10.59
CA VAL A 42 12.46 8.24 10.76
C VAL A 42 13.12 7.00 10.13
N THR A 43 12.43 5.85 10.13
CA THR A 43 13.02 4.57 9.70
C THR A 43 12.82 4.30 8.22
N PHE A 44 11.65 4.62 7.67
CA PHE A 44 11.22 4.26 6.31
C PHE A 44 10.83 5.46 5.44
N GLY A 45 10.62 6.64 6.02
CA GLY A 45 10.27 7.85 5.30
C GLY A 45 8.78 8.21 5.39
N ASN A 46 8.28 8.96 4.41
CA ASN A 46 6.90 9.40 4.38
C ASN A 46 5.95 8.19 4.24
N PRO A 47 4.81 8.15 4.95
CA PRO A 47 3.81 7.09 4.80
C PRO A 47 3.10 7.10 3.44
N ASP A 48 2.98 8.27 2.81
CA ASP A 48 2.53 8.41 1.42
C ASP A 48 3.74 8.64 0.53
N PHE A 49 3.97 7.76 -0.43
CA PHE A 49 5.09 7.86 -1.35
C PHE A 49 4.79 7.13 -2.66
N ALA A 50 5.53 7.46 -3.71
CA ALA A 50 5.46 6.74 -4.96
C ALA A 50 6.87 6.41 -5.49
N PHE A 51 6.97 5.34 -6.24
CA PHE A 51 8.18 4.97 -6.96
C PHE A 51 7.84 4.35 -8.31
N ILE A 52 8.81 4.33 -9.22
CA ILE A 52 8.66 3.73 -10.54
C ILE A 52 9.64 2.56 -10.65
N ALA A 53 9.12 1.41 -11.08
CA ALA A 53 9.90 0.24 -11.42
C ALA A 53 9.56 -0.21 -12.84
N GLY A 54 10.54 -0.19 -13.74
CA GLY A 54 10.28 -0.28 -15.17
C GLY A 54 9.41 0.89 -15.62
N ARG A 55 8.27 0.62 -16.24
CA ARG A 55 7.27 1.63 -16.63
C ARG A 55 5.99 1.57 -15.80
N VAL A 56 6.07 1.05 -14.60
CA VAL A 56 4.95 0.96 -13.66
C VAL A 56 5.19 1.88 -12.47
N LYS A 57 4.26 2.78 -12.20
CA LYS A 57 4.25 3.60 -10.98
C LYS A 57 3.51 2.86 -9.86
N PHE A 58 4.15 2.71 -8.74
CA PHE A 58 3.56 2.22 -7.49
C PHE A 58 3.24 3.42 -6.62
N VAL A 59 1.96 3.60 -6.32
CA VAL A 59 1.46 4.67 -5.43
C VAL A 59 1.12 4.03 -4.09
N CYS A 60 1.93 4.32 -3.09
CA CYS A 60 1.85 3.74 -1.75
C CYS A 60 1.17 4.74 -0.82
N LEU A 61 0.08 4.33 -0.19
CA LEU A 61 -0.82 5.20 0.56
C LEU A 61 -0.98 4.77 2.02
N ASN A 62 -0.97 5.74 2.90
CA ASN A 62 -1.51 5.55 4.23
C ASN A 62 -3.04 5.59 4.17
N THR A 63 -3.68 4.52 4.61
CA THR A 63 -5.13 4.37 4.65
C THR A 63 -5.66 4.05 6.05
N ASN A 64 -4.82 4.15 7.09
CA ASN A 64 -5.16 3.83 8.48
C ASN A 64 -5.89 5.02 9.13
N ALA A 65 -7.12 5.31 8.72
CA ALA A 65 -7.82 6.54 9.08
C ALA A 65 -8.19 6.63 10.57
N ILE A 66 -8.47 5.51 11.24
CA ILE A 66 -8.80 5.50 12.69
C ILE A 66 -7.62 5.96 13.54
N GLU A 67 -6.38 5.74 13.09
CA GLU A 67 -5.17 6.07 13.82
C GLU A 67 -4.76 7.55 13.71
N TYR A 68 -5.50 8.33 12.92
CA TYR A 68 -5.27 9.76 12.72
C TYR A 68 -6.48 10.56 13.18
N ASP A 69 -6.22 11.70 13.79
CA ASP A 69 -7.25 12.69 14.03
C ASP A 69 -7.55 13.49 12.73
N TYR A 70 -8.48 14.42 12.81
CA TYR A 70 -8.85 15.25 11.66
C TYR A 70 -7.78 16.28 11.22
N SER A 71 -6.61 16.27 11.85
CA SER A 71 -5.50 17.17 11.51
C SER A 71 -4.81 16.79 10.19
N GLN A 72 -4.97 15.54 9.73
CA GLN A 72 -4.38 15.05 8.50
C GLN A 72 -5.41 14.27 7.67
N PRO A 73 -5.45 14.49 6.36
CA PRO A 73 -6.32 13.70 5.48
C PRO A 73 -5.75 12.27 5.31
N VAL A 74 -6.57 11.26 5.61
CA VAL A 74 -6.26 9.84 5.39
C VAL A 74 -7.47 9.16 4.78
N PRO A 75 -7.39 8.67 3.53
CA PRO A 75 -6.26 8.79 2.60
C PRO A 75 -5.99 10.24 2.13
N ASN A 76 -4.76 10.51 1.71
CA ASN A 76 -4.34 11.84 1.26
C ASN A 76 -4.66 12.05 -0.23
N PHE A 77 -5.80 12.67 -0.52
CA PHE A 77 -6.29 12.93 -1.88
C PHE A 77 -5.40 13.90 -2.67
N ASP A 78 -4.79 14.88 -2.02
CA ASP A 78 -3.87 15.81 -2.70
C ASP A 78 -2.63 15.08 -3.18
N PHE A 79 -2.11 14.15 -2.40
CA PHE A 79 -1.01 13.29 -2.83
C PHE A 79 -1.41 12.41 -4.02
N ILE A 80 -2.56 11.71 -3.94
CA ILE A 80 -3.04 10.87 -5.06
C ILE A 80 -3.17 11.72 -6.34
N LYS A 81 -3.77 12.90 -6.23
CA LYS A 81 -3.95 13.82 -7.35
C LYS A 81 -2.62 14.29 -7.96
N ALA A 82 -1.63 14.60 -7.12
CA ALA A 82 -0.31 14.97 -7.60
C ALA A 82 0.35 13.84 -8.40
N GLU A 83 0.12 12.59 -8.03
CA GLU A 83 0.70 11.43 -8.70
C GLU A 83 0.08 11.09 -10.07
N TRP A 84 -1.05 11.68 -10.44
CA TRP A 84 -1.63 11.50 -11.79
C TRP A 84 -0.69 11.94 -12.91
N THR A 85 0.09 12.99 -12.67
CA THR A 85 0.98 13.61 -13.68
C THR A 85 2.43 13.70 -13.24
N ASN A 86 2.75 13.46 -11.96
CA ASN A 86 4.12 13.50 -11.49
C ASN A 86 4.96 12.44 -12.20
N ARG A 87 6.00 12.85 -12.93
CA ARG A 87 6.88 12.01 -13.74
C ARG A 87 6.12 11.20 -14.80
N ALA A 88 5.11 11.81 -15.45
CA ALA A 88 4.20 11.14 -16.39
C ALA A 88 4.87 10.56 -17.64
N ASP A 89 6.06 11.02 -17.99
CA ASP A 89 6.88 10.51 -19.10
C ASP A 89 7.65 9.23 -18.76
N GLU A 90 7.74 8.88 -17.46
CA GLU A 90 8.52 7.73 -17.00
C GLU A 90 7.70 6.45 -16.80
N PHE A 91 6.36 6.54 -16.81
CA PHE A 91 5.47 5.39 -16.60
C PHE A 91 4.23 5.49 -17.52
N ASP A 92 3.58 4.37 -17.72
CA ASP A 92 2.32 4.27 -18.47
C ASP A 92 1.25 3.45 -17.73
N ARG A 93 1.61 2.83 -16.63
CA ARG A 93 0.73 1.99 -15.81
C ARG A 93 0.94 2.24 -14.32
N SER A 94 -0.08 1.92 -13.54
CA SER A 94 -0.06 2.17 -12.11
C SER A 94 -0.54 0.97 -11.30
N VAL A 95 0.00 0.85 -10.10
CA VAL A 95 -0.44 -0.06 -9.04
C VAL A 95 -0.61 0.77 -7.78
N VAL A 96 -1.72 0.61 -7.07
CA VAL A 96 -1.94 1.26 -5.77
C VAL A 96 -1.67 0.27 -4.66
N CYS A 97 -0.90 0.69 -3.66
CA CYS A 97 -0.54 -0.13 -2.51
C CYS A 97 -1.02 0.55 -1.23
N MET A 98 -1.69 -0.18 -0.36
CA MET A 98 -2.22 0.32 0.90
C MET A 98 -2.20 -0.76 1.98
N HIS A 99 -2.37 -0.39 3.25
CA HIS A 99 -2.54 -1.39 4.30
C HIS A 99 -4.00 -1.79 4.46
N ALA A 100 -4.87 -0.84 4.77
CA ALA A 100 -6.29 -1.07 4.96
C ALA A 100 -7.05 -0.74 3.66
N PRO A 101 -7.69 -1.71 3.00
CA PRO A 101 -8.50 -1.44 1.82
C PRO A 101 -9.84 -0.79 2.18
N PRO A 102 -10.54 -0.16 1.21
CA PRO A 102 -11.91 0.29 1.37
C PRO A 102 -12.81 -0.81 1.93
N PHE A 103 -13.85 -0.38 2.65
CA PHE A 103 -14.85 -1.22 3.32
C PHE A 103 -14.32 -2.04 4.51
N THR A 104 -13.10 -1.74 4.97
CA THR A 104 -12.62 -2.21 6.29
C THR A 104 -12.84 -1.13 7.35
N GLU A 105 -12.75 -1.52 8.63
CA GLU A 105 -12.96 -0.59 9.75
C GLU A 105 -11.86 0.48 9.86
N GLN A 106 -10.66 0.18 9.38
CA GLN A 106 -9.53 1.13 9.41
C GLN A 106 -9.61 2.19 8.30
N PHE A 107 -10.33 1.93 7.22
CA PHE A 107 -10.47 2.86 6.11
C PHE A 107 -11.55 3.93 6.43
N ASN A 108 -11.36 5.15 5.96
CA ASN A 108 -12.42 6.15 6.03
C ASN A 108 -13.49 5.88 4.97
N ASN A 109 -14.48 5.07 5.30
CA ASN A 109 -15.49 4.61 4.35
C ASN A 109 -16.44 5.73 3.86
N ASN A 110 -16.46 6.90 4.50
CA ASN A 110 -17.18 8.06 3.98
C ASN A 110 -16.60 8.58 2.65
N VAL A 111 -15.36 8.24 2.36
CA VAL A 111 -14.66 8.64 1.13
C VAL A 111 -14.29 7.45 0.24
N ALA A 112 -14.88 6.28 0.45
CA ALA A 112 -14.55 5.09 -0.32
C ALA A 112 -14.83 5.29 -1.82
N GLU A 113 -16.01 5.82 -2.20
CA GLU A 113 -16.34 6.11 -3.59
C GLU A 113 -15.43 7.19 -4.21
N PRO A 114 -15.24 8.38 -3.59
CA PRO A 114 -14.26 9.34 -4.08
C PRO A 114 -12.84 8.77 -4.20
N PHE A 115 -12.44 7.89 -3.30
CA PHE A 115 -11.14 7.23 -3.38
C PHE A 115 -11.01 6.38 -4.64
N ASN A 116 -12.03 5.58 -4.96
CA ASN A 116 -12.07 4.80 -6.19
C ASN A 116 -11.96 5.70 -7.43
N ASP A 117 -12.74 6.79 -7.49
CA ASP A 117 -12.66 7.77 -8.57
C ASP A 117 -11.26 8.39 -8.75
N TYR A 118 -10.54 8.60 -7.64
CA TYR A 118 -9.22 9.21 -7.68
C TYR A 118 -8.13 8.25 -8.15
N ILE A 119 -8.15 7.01 -7.67
CA ILE A 119 -7.15 6.02 -8.10
C ILE A 119 -7.33 5.64 -9.58
N HIS A 120 -8.55 5.66 -10.10
CA HIS A 120 -8.83 5.41 -11.53
C HIS A 120 -8.35 6.52 -12.48
N LYS A 121 -7.98 7.70 -11.96
CA LYS A 121 -7.32 8.75 -12.76
C LYS A 121 -5.81 8.53 -12.92
N LEU A 122 -5.24 7.59 -12.20
CA LEU A 122 -3.87 7.15 -12.45
C LEU A 122 -3.79 6.45 -13.81
N PRO A 123 -2.74 6.68 -14.61
CA PRO A 123 -2.57 6.02 -15.88
C PRO A 123 -2.65 4.50 -15.77
N GLN A 124 -3.56 3.90 -16.52
CA GLN A 124 -3.76 2.44 -16.61
C GLN A 124 -3.61 1.72 -15.26
N LEU A 125 -4.48 2.04 -14.29
CA LEU A 125 -4.51 1.32 -13.01
C LEU A 125 -4.71 -0.17 -13.28
N MET A 126 -3.74 -0.99 -12.91
CA MET A 126 -3.73 -2.43 -13.17
C MET A 126 -4.45 -3.20 -12.08
N PHE A 127 -4.12 -2.93 -10.83
CA PHE A 127 -4.68 -3.58 -9.63
C PHE A 127 -4.26 -2.81 -8.37
N CYS A 128 -4.85 -3.21 -7.25
CA CYS A 128 -4.47 -2.73 -5.92
C CYS A 128 -3.87 -3.84 -5.08
N LEU A 129 -2.91 -3.50 -4.22
CA LEU A 129 -2.32 -4.40 -3.22
C LEU A 129 -2.68 -3.91 -1.83
N ASP A 130 -3.16 -4.80 -0.99
CA ASP A 130 -3.55 -4.47 0.37
C ASP A 130 -3.20 -5.56 1.40
N GLY A 131 -3.48 -5.29 2.66
CA GLY A 131 -3.22 -6.18 3.79
C GLY A 131 -4.35 -6.13 4.80
N HIS A 132 -4.00 -5.93 6.08
CA HIS A 132 -4.89 -5.76 7.22
C HIS A 132 -5.71 -7.01 7.61
N GLY A 133 -6.35 -7.69 6.68
CA GLY A 133 -7.17 -8.88 6.95
C GLY A 133 -6.38 -10.15 7.27
N HIS A 134 -5.06 -10.14 7.15
CA HIS A 134 -4.12 -11.21 7.51
C HIS A 134 -4.28 -12.53 6.73
N HIS A 135 -5.10 -12.58 5.71
CA HIS A 135 -5.31 -13.76 4.86
C HIS A 135 -5.28 -13.38 3.38
N ILE A 136 -5.06 -14.36 2.53
CA ILE A 136 -5.14 -14.17 1.07
C ILE A 136 -6.61 -13.92 0.70
N ARG A 137 -6.87 -12.80 0.01
CA ARG A 137 -8.16 -12.50 -0.60
C ARG A 137 -7.95 -11.78 -1.92
N ILE A 138 -8.73 -12.11 -2.91
CA ILE A 138 -8.73 -11.51 -4.24
C ILE A 138 -10.16 -11.09 -4.52
N GLN A 139 -10.39 -9.78 -4.68
CA GLN A 139 -11.74 -9.25 -4.77
C GLN A 139 -11.81 -8.01 -5.65
N ASP A 140 -12.83 -7.93 -6.49
CA ASP A 140 -13.29 -6.69 -7.08
C ASP A 140 -14.20 -6.00 -6.06
N LEU A 141 -13.70 -4.94 -5.41
CA LEU A 141 -14.42 -4.29 -4.30
C LEU A 141 -15.55 -3.40 -4.76
N TYR A 142 -15.49 -2.91 -6.02
CA TYR A 142 -16.40 -1.92 -6.57
C TYR A 142 -17.20 -2.45 -7.78
N ASP A 143 -17.02 -3.73 -8.13
CA ASP A 143 -17.63 -4.34 -9.32
C ASP A 143 -17.29 -3.58 -10.63
N ASP A 144 -16.07 -3.02 -10.72
CA ASP A 144 -15.59 -2.19 -11.83
C ASP A 144 -14.42 -2.81 -12.62
N GLY A 145 -14.01 -4.01 -12.24
CA GLY A 145 -12.90 -4.75 -12.86
C GLY A 145 -11.55 -4.54 -12.18
N THR A 146 -11.44 -3.63 -11.22
CA THR A 146 -10.20 -3.39 -10.48
C THR A 146 -10.06 -4.38 -9.33
N ILE A 147 -9.06 -5.24 -9.42
CA ILE A 147 -8.84 -6.28 -8.43
C ILE A 147 -7.97 -5.76 -7.28
N PHE A 148 -8.44 -6.01 -6.07
CA PHE A 148 -7.72 -5.80 -4.82
C PHE A 148 -7.15 -7.14 -4.33
N TYR A 149 -5.82 -7.20 -4.17
CA TYR A 149 -5.09 -8.37 -3.71
C TYR A 149 -4.65 -8.19 -2.27
N MET A 150 -5.38 -8.79 -1.34
CA MET A 150 -5.02 -8.80 0.08
C MET A 150 -3.97 -9.87 0.35
N THR A 151 -2.85 -9.46 0.94
CA THR A 151 -1.80 -10.42 1.33
C THR A 151 -2.04 -10.97 2.73
N ALA A 152 -1.56 -12.18 2.95
CA ALA A 152 -1.57 -12.82 4.27
C ALA A 152 -0.54 -12.17 5.21
N SER A 153 -0.74 -12.34 6.51
CA SER A 153 0.31 -12.04 7.50
C SER A 153 1.47 -13.03 7.36
N ALA A 154 2.66 -12.64 7.82
CA ALA A 154 3.83 -13.54 7.83
C ALA A 154 3.60 -14.82 8.64
N LYS A 155 2.67 -14.80 9.60
CA LYS A 155 2.26 -15.97 10.39
C LYS A 155 1.61 -17.05 9.53
N GLU A 156 0.85 -16.66 8.51
CA GLU A 156 0.19 -17.57 7.56
C GLU A 156 1.16 -18.13 6.51
N ARG A 157 2.41 -17.62 6.49
CA ARG A 157 3.49 -18.11 5.63
C ARG A 157 3.12 -18.12 4.14
N LYS A 158 2.44 -17.06 3.68
CA LYS A 158 2.02 -16.89 2.29
C LYS A 158 2.36 -15.49 1.81
N TYR A 159 2.74 -15.38 0.52
CA TYR A 159 2.93 -14.10 -0.14
C TYR A 159 2.64 -14.22 -1.64
N TYR A 160 2.45 -13.08 -2.30
CA TYR A 160 2.31 -13.02 -3.74
C TYR A 160 3.64 -12.76 -4.43
N ILE A 161 3.82 -13.36 -5.59
CA ILE A 161 4.76 -12.91 -6.61
C ILE A 161 3.95 -12.40 -7.79
N PHE A 162 4.13 -11.13 -8.16
CA PHE A 162 3.54 -10.56 -9.37
C PHE A 162 4.61 -10.46 -10.46
N THR A 163 4.25 -10.92 -11.66
CA THR A 163 5.03 -10.71 -12.88
C THR A 163 4.27 -9.74 -13.77
N ILE A 164 4.84 -8.54 -13.98
CA ILE A 164 4.23 -7.50 -14.80
C ILE A 164 5.00 -7.41 -16.13
N THR A 165 4.29 -7.60 -17.21
CA THR A 165 4.80 -7.49 -18.59
C THR A 165 4.31 -6.18 -19.23
N PRO A 166 4.78 -5.79 -20.44
CA PRO A 166 4.25 -4.61 -21.13
C PRO A 166 2.74 -4.63 -21.37
N ASP A 167 2.12 -5.80 -21.52
CA ASP A 167 0.74 -5.91 -21.96
C ASP A 167 -0.20 -6.42 -20.86
N ASP A 168 0.33 -7.13 -19.82
CA ASP A 168 -0.49 -7.83 -18.84
C ASP A 168 0.29 -8.05 -17.53
N TYR A 169 -0.36 -8.69 -16.56
CA TYR A 169 0.29 -9.19 -15.35
C TYR A 169 -0.23 -10.58 -14.98
N SER A 170 0.59 -11.32 -14.27
CA SER A 170 0.21 -12.59 -13.64
C SER A 170 0.68 -12.60 -12.19
N TYR A 171 0.11 -13.49 -11.40
CA TYR A 171 0.52 -13.66 -10.02
C TYR A 171 0.60 -15.13 -9.61
N GLU A 172 1.42 -15.38 -8.61
CA GLU A 172 1.53 -16.67 -7.93
C GLU A 172 1.39 -16.45 -6.43
N ILE A 173 0.77 -17.42 -5.75
CA ILE A 173 0.71 -17.45 -4.28
C ILE A 173 1.74 -18.49 -3.82
N ILE A 174 2.70 -18.07 -3.03
CA ILE A 174 3.78 -18.91 -2.53
C ILE A 174 3.56 -19.21 -1.06
N ASP A 175 3.65 -20.48 -0.71
CA ASP A 175 3.76 -20.98 0.67
C ASP A 175 5.24 -21.17 1.06
N PHE A 176 5.66 -20.83 2.31
CA PHE A 176 7.04 -20.94 2.76
C PHE A 176 7.21 -21.40 4.22
#